data_98ba48d09b05a825ced92fef207c7033
#
_entry.id   98ba48d09b05a825ced92fef207c7033
#
_cell.length_a   1.000
_cell.length_b   1.000
_cell.length_c   1.000
_cell.angle_alpha   90.00
_cell.angle_beta   90.00
_cell.angle_gamma   90.00
#
_symmetry.space_group_name_H-M   'P 1'
#
loop_
_entity.id
_entity.type
_entity.pdbx_description
1 polymer ?
#
loop_
_entity_poly.entity_id
_entity_poly.type
_entity_poly.pdbx_seq_one_letter_code
_entity_poly.pdbx_strand_id
1 'polypeptide(L)'
;MSYSADQLDQAKRLGAATLHEAAGRIGALPSAIKPVAPDMRIAGRAFTVHIPPGDNLWIHHALYAAVPGDVLVVSTSGGFEWGYWGDILNTAAIAQGLGGLIIDGGVRDSAALAEMPLPVFSRGICIRGTIKGYEARSWLRRPIQIGDVVIAHGDLVVGDRDGVVAIPAGMVSNTLAAGDARETDEAAKIAKIQAGARTVDLYGFADRLAAQGISA
;
A
#
# COMPACT_ATOMS: atom_id res chain seq x y z
N MET A 1 -6.33 -1.96 17.43
CA MET A 1 -7.35 -1.00 16.98
C MET A 1 -7.91 -1.51 15.66
N SER A 2 -9.19 -1.33 15.41
CA SER A 2 -9.86 -1.58 14.12
C SER A 2 -10.26 -0.23 13.53
N TYR A 3 -10.23 -0.10 12.22
CA TYR A 3 -10.75 1.06 11.50
C TYR A 3 -12.22 0.84 11.19
N SER A 4 -13.04 1.91 11.21
CA SER A 4 -14.44 1.82 10.80
C SER A 4 -14.56 1.65 9.28
N ALA A 5 -15.70 1.14 8.81
CA ALA A 5 -15.98 1.04 7.38
C ALA A 5 -15.85 2.41 6.70
N ASP A 6 -16.40 3.46 7.32
CA ASP A 6 -16.32 4.84 6.79
C ASP A 6 -14.87 5.32 6.64
N GLN A 7 -13.98 5.03 7.61
CA GLN A 7 -12.57 5.37 7.51
C GLN A 7 -11.86 4.64 6.37
N LEU A 8 -12.17 3.35 6.17
CA LEU A 8 -11.58 2.56 5.09
C LEU A 8 -12.09 3.01 3.72
N ASP A 9 -13.37 3.34 3.60
CA ASP A 9 -13.95 3.85 2.35
C ASP A 9 -13.43 5.25 2.03
N GLN A 10 -13.29 6.12 3.02
CA GLN A 10 -12.65 7.43 2.88
C GLN A 10 -11.19 7.28 2.42
N ALA A 11 -10.43 6.36 3.03
CA ALA A 11 -9.05 6.09 2.65
C ALA A 11 -8.91 5.59 1.21
N LYS A 12 -9.79 4.66 0.79
CA LYS A 12 -9.83 4.18 -0.61
C LYS A 12 -10.17 5.28 -1.60
N ARG A 13 -11.10 6.20 -1.25
CA ARG A 13 -11.49 7.33 -2.09
C ARG A 13 -10.34 8.31 -2.26
N LEU A 14 -9.70 8.70 -1.17
CA LEU A 14 -8.55 9.63 -1.17
C LEU A 14 -7.35 9.08 -1.96
N GLY A 15 -7.13 7.76 -1.90
CA GLY A 15 -6.04 7.09 -2.60
C GLY A 15 -4.67 7.29 -1.96
N ALA A 16 -3.70 6.50 -2.47
CA ALA A 16 -2.37 6.42 -1.87
C ALA A 16 -1.58 7.72 -1.98
N ALA A 17 -1.64 8.41 -3.12
CA ALA A 17 -0.88 9.64 -3.36
C ALA A 17 -1.35 10.80 -2.46
N THR A 18 -2.67 11.03 -2.38
CA THR A 18 -3.25 12.07 -1.52
C THR A 18 -2.92 11.83 -0.05
N LEU A 19 -3.04 10.58 0.40
CA LEU A 19 -2.74 10.22 1.79
C LEU A 19 -1.26 10.34 2.12
N HIS A 20 -0.35 9.98 1.19
CA HIS A 20 1.08 10.20 1.35
C HIS A 20 1.41 11.69 1.57
N GLU A 21 0.89 12.56 0.73
CA GLU A 21 1.06 14.00 0.86
C GLU A 21 0.44 14.55 2.16
N ALA A 22 -0.78 14.11 2.50
CA ALA A 22 -1.50 14.53 3.70
C ALA A 22 -0.81 14.07 5.00
N ALA A 23 -0.11 12.95 4.96
CA ALA A 23 0.69 12.43 6.08
C ALA A 23 2.06 13.13 6.24
N GLY A 24 2.35 14.14 5.43
CA GLY A 24 3.65 14.84 5.45
C GLY A 24 4.74 14.14 4.63
N ARG A 25 4.35 13.42 3.60
CA ARG A 25 5.22 12.69 2.65
C ARG A 25 5.97 11.54 3.28
N ILE A 26 5.28 10.77 4.12
CA ILE A 26 5.83 9.56 4.75
C ILE A 26 5.07 8.32 4.28
N GLY A 27 5.64 7.14 4.51
CA GLY A 27 4.99 5.85 4.38
C GLY A 27 4.80 5.33 2.95
N ALA A 28 5.33 5.99 1.91
CA ALA A 28 5.28 5.47 0.54
C ALA A 28 6.16 4.21 0.42
N LEU A 29 5.57 3.09 0.05
CA LEU A 29 6.31 1.86 -0.20
C LEU A 29 7.07 1.93 -1.54
N PRO A 30 8.07 1.06 -1.76
CA PRO A 30 8.82 1.04 -3.01
C PRO A 30 7.92 1.00 -4.24
N SER A 31 8.23 1.83 -5.23
CA SER A 31 7.42 1.99 -6.45
C SER A 31 7.27 0.72 -7.29
N ALA A 32 8.09 -0.29 -7.03
CA ALA A 32 7.95 -1.61 -7.65
C ALA A 32 6.72 -2.38 -7.14
N ILE A 33 6.17 -2.04 -5.95
CA ILE A 33 4.98 -2.70 -5.43
C ILE A 33 3.74 -2.10 -6.10
N LYS A 34 3.08 -2.91 -6.93
CA LYS A 34 1.92 -2.52 -7.74
C LYS A 34 0.80 -3.55 -7.59
N PRO A 35 -0.46 -3.16 -7.88
CA PRO A 35 -1.55 -4.12 -7.94
C PRO A 35 -1.36 -5.10 -9.10
N VAL A 36 -1.76 -6.35 -8.90
CA VAL A 36 -1.74 -7.39 -9.95
C VAL A 36 -2.71 -7.04 -11.09
N ALA A 37 -3.85 -6.47 -10.77
CA ALA A 37 -4.77 -5.89 -11.75
C ALA A 37 -4.92 -4.38 -11.52
N PRO A 38 -4.97 -3.55 -12.58
CA PRO A 38 -4.90 -2.09 -12.46
C PRO A 38 -6.04 -1.43 -11.67
N ASP A 39 -7.17 -2.08 -11.55
CA ASP A 39 -8.38 -1.62 -10.86
C ASP A 39 -8.42 -2.04 -9.38
N MET A 40 -7.50 -2.90 -8.94
CA MET A 40 -7.42 -3.29 -7.54
C MET A 40 -7.13 -2.09 -6.64
N ARG A 41 -7.92 -1.98 -5.57
CA ARG A 41 -7.76 -1.00 -4.49
C ARG A 41 -7.78 -1.71 -3.16
N ILE A 42 -6.97 -1.25 -2.23
CA ILE A 42 -6.87 -1.84 -0.89
C ILE A 42 -6.87 -0.73 0.16
N ALA A 43 -7.60 -0.92 1.24
CA ALA A 43 -7.42 -0.19 2.49
C ALA A 43 -7.77 -1.12 3.65
N GLY A 44 -6.89 -1.17 4.64
CA GLY A 44 -7.12 -2.04 5.79
C GLY A 44 -6.04 -1.93 6.84
N ARG A 45 -6.27 -2.62 7.95
CA ARG A 45 -5.30 -2.72 9.02
C ARG A 45 -4.16 -3.66 8.63
N ALA A 46 -2.93 -3.22 8.75
CA ALA A 46 -1.75 -4.03 8.48
C ALA A 46 -1.61 -5.18 9.48
N PHE A 47 -1.65 -6.40 8.99
CA PHE A 47 -1.16 -7.58 9.70
C PHE A 47 0.23 -7.90 9.20
N THR A 48 1.24 -7.52 9.96
CA THR A 48 2.64 -7.60 9.55
C THR A 48 3.20 -9.01 9.64
N VAL A 49 3.91 -9.40 8.58
CA VAL A 49 4.54 -10.72 8.41
C VAL A 49 5.97 -10.51 7.93
N HIS A 50 6.94 -11.09 8.61
CA HIS A 50 8.32 -11.16 8.16
C HIS A 50 8.70 -12.58 7.84
N ILE A 51 9.29 -12.80 6.67
CA ILE A 51 9.76 -14.11 6.20
C ILE A 51 11.16 -14.01 5.62
N PRO A 52 11.93 -15.11 5.67
CA PRO A 52 13.21 -15.19 4.97
C PRO A 52 13.01 -15.30 3.46
N PRO A 53 14.04 -14.98 2.65
CA PRO A 53 14.00 -15.16 1.22
C PRO A 53 13.65 -16.60 0.81
N GLY A 54 12.71 -16.74 -0.13
CA GLY A 54 12.36 -18.03 -0.72
C GLY A 54 11.50 -18.96 0.12
N ASP A 55 11.03 -18.52 1.29
CA ASP A 55 10.18 -19.31 2.20
C ASP A 55 8.82 -18.64 2.39
N ASN A 56 7.72 -19.42 2.33
CA ASN A 56 6.38 -18.89 2.58
C ASN A 56 5.61 -19.64 3.68
N LEU A 57 6.25 -20.44 4.49
CA LEU A 57 5.59 -21.18 5.57
C LEU A 57 4.80 -20.24 6.51
N TRP A 58 5.40 -19.12 6.89
CA TRP A 58 4.77 -18.18 7.80
C TRP A 58 3.64 -17.35 7.17
N ILE A 59 3.57 -17.26 5.84
CA ILE A 59 2.39 -16.72 5.16
C ILE A 59 1.20 -17.66 5.35
N HIS A 60 1.40 -18.98 5.21
CA HIS A 60 0.35 -19.96 5.52
C HIS A 60 -0.15 -19.85 6.97
N HIS A 61 0.76 -19.63 7.93
CA HIS A 61 0.36 -19.41 9.32
C HIS A 61 -0.38 -18.08 9.51
N ALA A 62 0.06 -17.01 8.85
CA ALA A 62 -0.52 -15.68 8.95
C ALA A 62 -1.99 -15.64 8.51
N LEU A 63 -2.38 -16.43 7.49
CA LEU A 63 -3.76 -16.54 7.01
C LEU A 63 -4.75 -16.87 8.14
N TYR A 64 -4.34 -17.69 9.09
CA TYR A 64 -5.21 -18.15 10.20
C TYR A 64 -4.97 -17.39 11.50
N ALA A 65 -3.91 -16.58 11.57
CA ALA A 65 -3.60 -15.73 12.71
C ALA A 65 -4.16 -14.30 12.57
N ALA A 66 -4.44 -13.87 11.34
CA ALA A 66 -5.10 -12.61 11.03
C ALA A 66 -6.61 -12.71 11.27
N VAL A 67 -7.28 -11.57 11.39
CA VAL A 67 -8.73 -11.52 11.57
C VAL A 67 -9.39 -10.93 10.30
N PRO A 68 -10.69 -11.16 10.07
CA PRO A 68 -11.40 -10.61 8.92
C PRO A 68 -11.17 -9.09 8.78
N GLY A 69 -10.93 -8.65 7.53
CA GLY A 69 -10.61 -7.26 7.19
C GLY A 69 -9.13 -6.88 7.30
N ASP A 70 -8.28 -7.71 7.92
CA ASP A 70 -6.82 -7.46 7.93
C ASP A 70 -6.23 -7.57 6.52
N VAL A 71 -5.25 -6.71 6.26
CA VAL A 71 -4.38 -6.79 5.08
C VAL A 71 -3.06 -7.43 5.51
N LEU A 72 -2.69 -8.56 4.90
CA LEU A 72 -1.38 -9.14 5.12
C LEU A 72 -0.32 -8.23 4.47
N VAL A 73 0.62 -7.74 5.26
CA VAL A 73 1.76 -6.95 4.78
C VAL A 73 3.03 -7.75 5.02
N VAL A 74 3.65 -8.22 3.93
CA VAL A 74 4.71 -9.22 3.97
C VAL A 74 6.05 -8.63 3.53
N SER A 75 7.04 -8.64 4.43
CA SER A 75 8.44 -8.38 4.11
C SER A 75 9.17 -9.70 3.84
N THR A 76 9.79 -9.82 2.67
CA THR A 76 10.51 -11.02 2.24
C THR A 76 12.02 -10.95 2.46
N SER A 77 12.50 -9.98 3.26
CA SER A 77 13.92 -9.80 3.57
C SER A 77 14.82 -9.65 2.32
N GLY A 78 14.33 -8.96 1.29
CA GLY A 78 15.06 -8.80 0.03
C GLY A 78 14.92 -9.98 -0.95
N GLY A 79 14.13 -10.98 -0.61
CA GLY A 79 13.86 -12.12 -1.48
C GLY A 79 12.80 -11.81 -2.53
N PHE A 80 13.14 -11.00 -3.55
CA PHE A 80 12.13 -10.49 -4.50
C PHE A 80 11.75 -11.51 -5.58
N GLU A 81 12.63 -12.45 -5.91
CA GLU A 81 12.55 -13.32 -7.07
C GLU A 81 11.94 -14.70 -6.75
N TRP A 82 10.83 -14.75 -6.01
CA TRP A 82 10.04 -15.97 -5.74
C TRP A 82 8.55 -15.67 -5.83
N GLY A 83 7.77 -16.66 -6.27
CA GLY A 83 6.29 -16.61 -6.27
C GLY A 83 5.74 -17.08 -4.93
N TYR A 84 5.71 -16.18 -3.95
CA TYR A 84 5.28 -16.49 -2.58
C TYR A 84 3.79 -16.75 -2.45
N TRP A 85 3.01 -16.15 -3.32
CA TRP A 85 1.55 -16.15 -3.28
C TRP A 85 0.99 -16.53 -4.65
N GLY A 86 -0.11 -17.25 -4.66
CA GLY A 86 -0.84 -17.65 -5.85
C GLY A 86 -2.31 -17.88 -5.53
N ASP A 87 -3.05 -18.50 -6.43
CA ASP A 87 -4.48 -18.73 -6.36
C ASP A 87 -4.94 -19.50 -5.11
N ILE A 88 -4.18 -20.52 -4.68
CA ILE A 88 -4.50 -21.32 -3.48
C ILE A 88 -4.51 -20.45 -2.22
N LEU A 89 -3.46 -19.65 -2.00
CA LEU A 89 -3.38 -18.77 -0.83
C LEU A 89 -4.41 -17.65 -0.91
N ASN A 90 -4.66 -17.14 -2.11
CA ASN A 90 -5.68 -16.12 -2.34
C ASN A 90 -7.08 -16.65 -2.02
N THR A 91 -7.41 -17.87 -2.45
CA THR A 91 -8.66 -18.56 -2.10
C THR A 91 -8.80 -18.74 -0.58
N ALA A 92 -7.72 -19.15 0.09
CA ALA A 92 -7.73 -19.30 1.55
C ALA A 92 -7.94 -17.95 2.25
N ALA A 93 -7.30 -16.87 1.79
CA ALA A 93 -7.47 -15.52 2.33
C ALA A 93 -8.91 -15.01 2.18
N ILE A 94 -9.53 -15.25 1.02
CA ILE A 94 -10.96 -14.94 0.79
C ILE A 94 -11.83 -15.69 1.79
N ALA A 95 -11.59 -16.99 1.96
CA ALA A 95 -12.35 -17.82 2.91
C ALA A 95 -12.19 -17.37 4.37
N GLN A 96 -11.05 -16.76 4.73
CA GLN A 96 -10.81 -16.15 6.04
C GLN A 96 -11.34 -14.71 6.13
N GLY A 97 -11.89 -14.15 5.06
CA GLY A 97 -12.41 -12.78 5.03
C GLY A 97 -11.33 -11.71 5.13
N LEU A 98 -10.09 -11.99 4.71
CA LEU A 98 -9.02 -10.99 4.74
C LEU A 98 -9.27 -9.86 3.75
N GLY A 99 -8.71 -8.68 4.04
CA GLY A 99 -8.87 -7.47 3.22
C GLY A 99 -7.94 -7.41 2.01
N GLY A 100 -6.89 -8.23 1.95
CA GLY A 100 -5.95 -8.30 0.83
C GLY A 100 -4.51 -8.64 1.21
N LEU A 101 -3.63 -8.53 0.22
CA LEU A 101 -2.20 -8.77 0.35
C LEU A 101 -1.39 -7.59 -0.19
N ILE A 102 -0.37 -7.20 0.56
CA ILE A 102 0.76 -6.37 0.11
C ILE A 102 2.03 -7.16 0.40
N ILE A 103 2.82 -7.47 -0.63
CA ILE A 103 4.03 -8.25 -0.46
C ILE A 103 5.23 -7.61 -1.15
N ASP A 104 6.34 -7.47 -0.40
CA ASP A 104 7.62 -7.01 -0.93
C ASP A 104 8.37 -8.15 -1.63
N GLY A 105 7.70 -8.82 -2.54
CA GLY A 105 8.16 -9.98 -3.28
C GLY A 105 7.28 -10.29 -4.48
N GLY A 106 7.58 -11.38 -5.19
CA GLY A 106 6.81 -11.81 -6.35
C GLY A 106 5.61 -12.69 -5.99
N VAL A 107 4.64 -12.72 -6.90
CA VAL A 107 3.47 -13.61 -6.86
C VAL A 107 3.40 -14.43 -8.16
N ARG A 108 2.59 -15.46 -8.20
CA ARG A 108 2.32 -16.28 -9.39
C ARG A 108 0.82 -16.40 -9.65
N ASP A 109 0.44 -17.13 -10.67
CA ASP A 109 -0.96 -17.37 -11.06
C ASP A 109 -1.73 -16.07 -11.32
N SER A 110 -1.02 -15.08 -11.92
CA SER A 110 -1.47 -13.68 -12.01
C SER A 110 -2.80 -13.51 -12.76
N ALA A 111 -3.06 -14.35 -13.77
CA ALA A 111 -4.33 -14.32 -14.49
C ALA A 111 -5.51 -14.70 -13.57
N ALA A 112 -5.34 -15.73 -12.74
CA ALA A 112 -6.33 -16.10 -11.74
C ALA A 112 -6.49 -15.04 -10.65
N LEU A 113 -5.38 -14.50 -10.14
CA LEU A 113 -5.40 -13.44 -9.12
C LEU A 113 -6.14 -12.20 -9.62
N ALA A 114 -6.01 -11.85 -10.90
CA ALA A 114 -6.66 -10.66 -11.48
C ALA A 114 -8.20 -10.77 -11.49
N GLU A 115 -8.73 -11.98 -11.59
CA GLU A 115 -10.19 -12.25 -11.61
C GLU A 115 -10.78 -12.46 -10.21
N MET A 116 -9.95 -12.60 -9.19
CA MET A 116 -10.40 -12.86 -7.81
C MET A 116 -10.69 -11.56 -7.06
N PRO A 117 -11.66 -11.55 -6.13
CA PRO A 117 -12.10 -10.33 -5.44
C PRO A 117 -11.10 -9.78 -4.41
N LEU A 118 -10.10 -10.58 -3.99
CA LEU A 118 -9.10 -10.15 -3.02
C LEU A 118 -7.98 -9.36 -3.70
N PRO A 119 -7.77 -8.09 -3.34
CA PRO A 119 -6.71 -7.29 -3.94
C PRO A 119 -5.32 -7.77 -3.52
N VAL A 120 -4.42 -7.86 -4.51
CA VAL A 120 -3.04 -8.30 -4.34
C VAL A 120 -2.09 -7.26 -4.92
N PHE A 121 -1.16 -6.80 -4.08
CA PHE A 121 -0.09 -5.86 -4.44
C PHE A 121 1.26 -6.54 -4.25
N SER A 122 2.10 -6.54 -5.28
CA SER A 122 3.39 -7.24 -5.28
C SER A 122 4.46 -6.48 -6.06
N ARG A 123 5.72 -6.88 -5.92
CA ARG A 123 6.81 -6.36 -6.77
C ARG A 123 6.72 -6.82 -8.23
N GLY A 124 6.01 -7.91 -8.50
CA GLY A 124 5.89 -8.45 -9.83
C GLY A 124 5.47 -9.92 -9.83
N ILE A 125 5.53 -10.50 -11.03
CA ILE A 125 5.14 -11.89 -11.26
C ILE A 125 6.40 -12.75 -11.34
N CYS A 126 6.45 -13.81 -10.56
CA CYS A 126 7.58 -14.74 -10.54
C CYS A 126 7.12 -16.19 -10.34
N ILE A 127 7.56 -17.08 -11.22
CA ILE A 127 7.17 -18.52 -11.17
C ILE A 127 8.03 -19.36 -10.22
N ARG A 128 9.14 -18.81 -9.69
CA ARG A 128 10.04 -19.56 -8.83
C ARG A 128 9.33 -20.00 -7.55
N GLY A 129 9.25 -21.30 -7.33
CA GLY A 129 8.62 -21.90 -6.16
C GLY A 129 9.37 -21.61 -4.87
N THR A 130 8.62 -21.54 -3.77
CA THR A 130 9.14 -21.36 -2.40
C THR A 130 9.31 -22.68 -1.68
N ILE A 131 10.17 -22.67 -0.67
CA ILE A 131 10.26 -23.73 0.33
C ILE A 131 9.34 -23.42 1.52
N LYS A 132 9.26 -24.38 2.46
CA LYS A 132 8.52 -24.27 3.72
C LYS A 132 9.43 -24.73 4.85
N GLY A 133 10.44 -23.90 5.13
CA GLY A 133 11.40 -24.11 6.19
C GLY A 133 10.91 -23.58 7.53
N TYR A 134 11.40 -24.13 8.62
CA TYR A 134 11.07 -23.67 9.98
C TYR A 134 12.31 -23.25 10.77
N GLU A 135 13.48 -23.33 10.17
CA GLU A 135 14.74 -22.97 10.83
C GLU A 135 15.08 -21.49 10.77
N ALA A 136 14.57 -20.78 9.75
CA ALA A 136 14.86 -19.38 9.55
C ALA A 136 13.95 -18.46 10.39
N ARG A 137 14.51 -17.31 10.81
CA ARG A 137 13.76 -16.35 11.63
C ARG A 137 12.61 -15.75 10.84
N SER A 138 11.41 -15.94 11.38
CA SER A 138 10.17 -15.31 10.90
C SER A 138 9.38 -14.79 12.10
N TRP A 139 8.50 -13.82 11.86
CA TRP A 139 7.62 -13.31 12.91
C TRP A 139 6.33 -12.70 12.35
N LEU A 140 5.32 -12.66 13.20
CA LEU A 140 4.03 -12.00 12.96
C LEU A 140 3.84 -10.87 13.98
N ARG A 141 3.03 -9.87 13.62
CA ARG A 141 2.56 -8.80 14.50
C ARG A 141 3.66 -7.96 15.15
N ARG A 142 4.86 -7.99 14.62
CA ARG A 142 5.96 -7.10 15.01
C ARG A 142 6.24 -6.14 13.85
N PRO A 143 6.90 -5.00 14.10
CA PRO A 143 7.29 -4.11 13.01
C PRO A 143 8.12 -4.83 11.96
N ILE A 144 7.85 -4.49 10.70
CA ILE A 144 8.59 -4.94 9.53
C ILE A 144 9.12 -3.73 8.78
N GLN A 145 10.12 -3.93 7.96
CA GLN A 145 10.63 -2.90 7.06
C GLN A 145 10.43 -3.34 5.60
N ILE A 146 9.93 -2.41 4.79
CA ILE A 146 9.80 -2.54 3.33
C ILE A 146 10.39 -1.28 2.70
N GLY A 147 11.50 -1.41 1.99
CA GLY A 147 12.28 -0.26 1.55
C GLY A 147 12.81 0.52 2.76
N ASP A 148 12.53 1.82 2.80
CA ASP A 148 12.85 2.73 3.91
C ASP A 148 11.69 2.92 4.91
N VAL A 149 10.56 2.25 4.69
CA VAL A 149 9.35 2.38 5.52
C VAL A 149 9.30 1.28 6.58
N VAL A 150 9.18 1.68 7.84
CA VAL A 150 8.85 0.78 8.96
C VAL A 150 7.33 0.76 9.13
N ILE A 151 6.74 -0.44 9.10
CA ILE A 151 5.30 -0.66 9.23
C ILE A 151 5.04 -1.44 10.53
N ALA A 152 4.25 -0.87 11.41
CA ALA A 152 3.81 -1.55 12.62
C ALA A 152 2.54 -2.36 12.37
N HIS A 153 2.36 -3.44 13.14
CA HIS A 153 1.07 -4.15 13.16
C HIS A 153 -0.03 -3.19 13.65
N GLY A 154 -1.06 -3.05 12.85
CA GLY A 154 -2.17 -2.14 13.16
C GLY A 154 -2.14 -0.80 12.42
N ASP A 155 -1.08 -0.48 11.69
CA ASP A 155 -1.05 0.70 10.81
C ASP A 155 -2.11 0.58 9.71
N LEU A 156 -2.58 1.71 9.19
CA LEU A 156 -3.44 1.73 8.02
C LEU A 156 -2.58 1.60 6.75
N VAL A 157 -2.89 0.63 5.92
CA VAL A 157 -2.31 0.53 4.58
C VAL A 157 -3.35 0.83 3.53
N VAL A 158 -2.97 1.63 2.53
CA VAL A 158 -3.83 2.02 1.41
C VAL A 158 -3.05 1.84 0.12
N GLY A 159 -3.67 1.23 -0.87
CA GLY A 159 -3.03 1.00 -2.16
C GLY A 159 -4.02 1.15 -3.32
N ASP A 160 -3.50 1.65 -4.41
CA ASP A 160 -4.18 1.82 -5.69
C ASP A 160 -3.19 1.61 -6.86
N ARG A 161 -3.59 2.00 -8.06
CA ARG A 161 -2.75 1.86 -9.25
C ARG A 161 -1.38 2.55 -9.14
N ASP A 162 -1.30 3.64 -8.37
CA ASP A 162 -0.08 4.45 -8.27
C ASP A 162 0.92 3.84 -7.27
N GLY A 163 0.45 3.10 -6.29
CA GLY A 163 1.30 2.41 -5.31
C GLY A 163 0.62 2.19 -3.99
N VAL A 164 1.44 2.06 -2.95
CA VAL A 164 0.98 1.76 -1.58
C VAL A 164 1.57 2.76 -0.59
N VAL A 165 0.76 3.21 0.35
CA VAL A 165 1.19 4.00 1.50
C VAL A 165 0.81 3.29 2.81
N ALA A 166 1.69 3.36 3.80
CA ALA A 166 1.44 2.92 5.18
C ALA A 166 1.38 4.15 6.09
N ILE A 167 0.27 4.32 6.78
CA ILE A 167 0.01 5.45 7.69
C ILE A 167 0.05 4.91 9.13
N PRO A 168 0.93 5.45 10.00
CA PRO A 168 0.95 5.08 11.41
C PRO A 168 -0.42 5.22 12.06
N ALA A 169 -0.83 4.23 12.85
CA ALA A 169 -2.18 4.16 13.42
C ALA A 169 -2.59 5.44 14.18
N GLY A 170 -1.63 6.07 14.88
CA GLY A 170 -1.86 7.32 15.62
C GLY A 170 -2.07 8.56 14.74
N MET A 171 -1.77 8.48 13.45
CA MET A 171 -1.90 9.60 12.50
C MET A 171 -3.15 9.51 11.63
N VAL A 172 -3.83 8.37 11.59
CA VAL A 172 -4.88 8.07 10.59
C VAL A 172 -5.98 9.13 10.56
N SER A 173 -6.58 9.48 11.69
CA SER A 173 -7.68 10.45 11.72
C SER A 173 -7.28 11.82 11.20
N ASN A 174 -6.10 12.29 11.58
CA ASN A 174 -5.57 13.58 11.11
C ASN A 174 -5.22 13.53 9.62
N THR A 175 -4.64 12.42 9.15
CA THR A 175 -4.28 12.22 7.74
C THR A 175 -5.52 12.17 6.85
N LEU A 176 -6.58 11.48 7.27
CA LEU A 176 -7.84 11.45 6.52
C LEU A 176 -8.48 12.83 6.41
N ALA A 177 -8.54 13.58 7.52
CA ALA A 177 -9.07 14.97 7.51
C ALA A 177 -8.23 15.90 6.63
N ALA A 178 -6.89 15.80 6.70
CA ALA A 178 -5.99 16.57 5.84
C ALA A 178 -6.12 16.18 4.36
N GLY A 179 -6.39 14.89 4.07
CA GLY A 179 -6.67 14.40 2.73
C GLY A 179 -7.91 15.04 2.10
N ASP A 180 -9.01 15.13 2.84
CA ASP A 180 -10.24 15.79 2.36
C ASP A 180 -10.02 17.29 2.09
N ALA A 181 -9.32 17.97 2.99
CA ALA A 181 -8.98 19.38 2.79
C ALA A 181 -8.11 19.58 1.55
N ARG A 182 -7.16 18.66 1.31
CA ARG A 182 -6.30 18.68 0.13
C ARG A 182 -7.09 18.46 -1.17
N GLU A 183 -7.98 17.47 -1.25
CA GLU A 183 -8.82 17.25 -2.44
C GLU A 183 -9.67 18.48 -2.76
N THR A 184 -10.20 19.15 -1.73
CA THR A 184 -10.99 20.38 -1.89
C THR A 184 -10.14 21.52 -2.48
N ASP A 185 -8.93 21.71 -1.98
CA ASP A 185 -7.98 22.73 -2.48
C ASP A 185 -7.51 22.41 -3.91
N GLU A 186 -7.21 21.13 -4.19
CA GLU A 186 -6.82 20.68 -5.53
C GLU A 186 -7.93 20.86 -6.55
N ALA A 187 -9.19 20.56 -6.21
CA ALA A 187 -10.32 20.80 -7.09
C ALA A 187 -10.47 22.29 -7.42
N ALA A 188 -10.30 23.18 -6.44
CA ALA A 188 -10.32 24.64 -6.66
C ALA A 188 -9.17 25.11 -7.57
N LYS A 189 -7.97 24.55 -7.40
CA LYS A 189 -6.81 24.84 -8.26
C LYS A 189 -7.03 24.35 -9.69
N ILE A 190 -7.54 23.14 -9.87
CA ILE A 190 -7.86 22.56 -11.18
C ILE A 190 -8.86 23.48 -11.93
N ALA A 191 -9.92 23.95 -11.26
CA ALA A 191 -10.89 24.86 -11.86
C ALA A 191 -10.23 26.18 -12.32
N LYS A 192 -9.33 26.75 -11.52
CA LYS A 192 -8.57 27.94 -11.89
C LYS A 192 -7.65 27.70 -13.09
N ILE A 193 -6.97 26.55 -13.15
CA ILE A 193 -6.11 26.17 -14.28
C ILE A 193 -6.94 26.01 -15.56
N GLN A 194 -8.10 25.37 -15.47
CA GLN A 194 -9.02 25.25 -16.61
C GLN A 194 -9.54 26.61 -17.09
N ALA A 195 -9.60 27.62 -16.21
CA ALA A 195 -9.92 29.01 -16.55
C ALA A 195 -8.70 29.82 -17.03
N GLY A 196 -7.53 29.21 -17.23
CA GLY A 196 -6.33 29.84 -17.78
C GLY A 196 -5.29 30.30 -16.76
N ALA A 197 -5.47 30.02 -15.48
CA ALA A 197 -4.44 30.33 -14.48
C ALA A 197 -3.22 29.43 -14.65
N ARG A 198 -2.02 30.00 -14.46
CA ARG A 198 -0.76 29.24 -14.55
C ARG A 198 -0.42 28.61 -13.19
N THR A 199 0.11 27.40 -13.19
CA THR A 199 0.53 26.71 -11.97
C THR A 199 1.60 27.48 -11.18
N VAL A 200 2.54 28.13 -11.88
CA VAL A 200 3.60 28.94 -11.25
C VAL A 200 3.03 30.09 -10.40
N ASP A 201 1.91 30.66 -10.80
CA ASP A 201 1.24 31.75 -10.07
C ASP A 201 0.44 31.18 -8.89
N LEU A 202 -0.32 30.10 -9.12
CA LEU A 202 -1.14 29.45 -8.09
C LEU A 202 -0.32 28.91 -6.91
N TYR A 203 0.90 28.47 -7.17
CA TYR A 203 1.81 27.95 -6.15
C TYR A 203 2.83 28.98 -5.66
N GLY A 204 2.77 30.24 -6.14
CA GLY A 204 3.68 31.31 -5.72
C GLY A 204 5.13 31.06 -6.15
N PHE A 205 5.35 30.38 -7.28
CA PHE A 205 6.71 30.07 -7.77
C PHE A 205 7.26 31.19 -8.67
N ALA A 206 6.44 32.09 -9.18
CA ALA A 206 6.88 33.14 -10.10
C ALA A 206 8.00 34.01 -9.49
N ASP A 207 7.86 34.46 -8.24
CA ASP A 207 8.87 35.26 -7.54
C ASP A 207 10.19 34.48 -7.34
N ARG A 208 10.08 33.18 -7.06
CA ARG A 208 11.27 32.32 -6.87
C ARG A 208 12.02 32.10 -8.18
N LEU A 209 11.32 31.98 -9.30
CA LEU A 209 11.92 31.89 -10.65
C LEU A 209 12.56 33.21 -11.04
N ALA A 210 11.87 34.34 -10.81
CA ALA A 210 12.41 35.66 -11.09
C ALA A 210 13.70 35.96 -10.31
N ALA A 211 13.78 35.52 -9.03
CA ALA A 211 14.99 35.65 -8.23
C ALA A 211 16.18 34.86 -8.78
N GLN A 212 15.95 33.88 -9.66
CA GLN A 212 16.97 33.09 -10.37
C GLN A 212 17.21 33.59 -11.80
N GLY A 213 16.63 34.73 -12.18
CA GLY A 213 16.74 35.29 -13.53
C GLY A 213 15.92 34.54 -14.60
N ILE A 214 14.93 33.74 -14.17
CA ILE A 214 14.04 32.99 -15.05
C ILE A 214 12.73 33.76 -15.17
N SER A 215 12.37 34.20 -16.37
CA SER A 215 11.04 34.79 -16.64
C SER A 215 9.99 33.67 -16.65
N ALA A 216 8.97 33.81 -15.84
CA ALA A 216 7.86 32.87 -15.71
C ALA A 216 6.76 33.13 -16.75
#